data_9da6627c4203d2d9a2a5c42f856da793
#
_entry.id   9da6627c4203d2d9a2a5c42f856da793
#
_cell.length_a   1.000
_cell.length_b   1.000
_cell.length_c   1.000
_cell.angle_alpha   90.00
_cell.angle_beta   90.00
_cell.angle_gamma   90.00
#
_symmetry.space_group_name_H-M   'P 1'
#
loop_
_entity.id
_entity.type
_entity.pdbx_description
1 polymer ?
#
loop_
_entity_poly.entity_id
_entity_poly.type
_entity_poly.pdbx_seq_one_letter_code
_entity_poly.pdbx_strand_id
1 'polypeptide(L)'
;MNQVVLYSMKGCPWCDMMKDALKQANIEFRDRDIDKYKKEYDMFVEATGNEYVPAFMLMKLEGETIKDVRLLAPERDYDDIHEAIEKVKNYL
;
A
#
# COMPACT_ATOMS: atom_id res chain seq x y z
N MET A 1 10.95 13.26 0.93
CA MET A 1 9.50 13.17 0.67
C MET A 1 9.06 11.72 0.70
N ASN A 2 7.99 11.41 1.43
CA ASN A 2 7.50 10.04 1.53
C ASN A 2 6.26 9.86 0.65
N GLN A 3 6.14 8.71 0.02
CA GLN A 3 5.00 8.40 -0.84
C GLN A 3 4.37 7.08 -0.42
N VAL A 4 3.04 7.07 -0.35
CA VAL A 4 2.25 5.88 -0.01
C VAL A 4 1.47 5.48 -1.24
N VAL A 5 1.65 4.24 -1.70
CA VAL A 5 0.85 3.66 -2.78
C VAL A 5 -0.01 2.56 -2.20
N LEU A 6 -1.29 2.61 -2.47
CA LEU A 6 -2.24 1.57 -2.07
C LEU A 6 -2.66 0.79 -3.31
N TYR A 7 -2.43 -0.51 -3.32
CA TYR A 7 -2.96 -1.39 -4.36
C TYR A 7 -4.34 -1.87 -3.95
N SER A 8 -5.30 -1.67 -4.82
CA SER A 8 -6.70 -2.00 -4.57
C SER A 8 -7.35 -2.63 -5.80
N MET A 9 -8.57 -3.12 -5.65
CA MET A 9 -9.35 -3.60 -6.79
C MET A 9 -10.81 -3.22 -6.60
N LYS A 10 -11.57 -3.19 -7.69
CA LYS A 10 -12.99 -2.91 -7.65
C LYS A 10 -13.74 -4.03 -6.93
N GLY A 11 -14.76 -3.66 -6.16
CA GLY A 11 -15.57 -4.64 -5.44
C GLY A 11 -14.89 -5.25 -4.22
N CYS A 12 -13.85 -4.58 -3.72
CA CYS A 12 -13.12 -5.04 -2.55
C CYS A 12 -13.52 -4.20 -1.33
N PRO A 13 -14.38 -4.72 -0.43
CA PRO A 13 -14.78 -3.97 0.76
C PRO A 13 -13.62 -3.58 1.66
N TRP A 14 -12.64 -4.46 1.81
CA TRP A 14 -11.43 -4.19 2.61
C TRP A 14 -10.62 -3.04 2.04
N CYS A 15 -10.55 -2.96 0.70
CA CYS A 15 -9.86 -1.85 0.04
C CYS A 15 -10.55 -0.53 0.34
N ASP A 16 -11.87 -0.50 0.29
CA ASP A 16 -12.65 0.70 0.60
C ASP A 16 -12.47 1.11 2.06
N MET A 17 -12.49 0.16 2.98
CA MET A 17 -12.26 0.41 4.40
C MET A 17 -10.85 0.96 4.65
N MET A 18 -9.86 0.43 3.94
CA MET A 18 -8.48 0.89 4.06
C MET A 18 -8.34 2.33 3.56
N LYS A 19 -8.99 2.67 2.44
CA LYS A 19 -8.97 4.05 1.92
C LYS A 19 -9.58 5.02 2.93
N ASP A 20 -10.70 4.65 3.53
CA ASP A 20 -11.34 5.48 4.54
C ASP A 20 -10.45 5.68 5.76
N ALA A 21 -9.79 4.61 6.22
CA ALA A 21 -8.89 4.68 7.36
C ALA A 21 -7.68 5.58 7.09
N LEU A 22 -7.13 5.53 5.88
CA LEU A 22 -6.03 6.42 5.46
C LEU A 22 -6.47 7.87 5.48
N LYS A 23 -7.66 8.16 4.96
CA LYS A 23 -8.21 9.52 4.97
C LYS A 23 -8.44 10.03 6.38
N GLN A 24 -8.99 9.21 7.25
CA GLN A 24 -9.21 9.57 8.65
C GLN A 24 -7.91 9.83 9.40
N ALA A 25 -6.85 9.15 9.03
CA ALA A 25 -5.53 9.35 9.61
C ALA A 25 -4.75 10.51 8.97
N ASN A 26 -5.35 11.21 8.00
CA ASN A 26 -4.71 12.30 7.25
C ASN A 26 -3.45 11.85 6.51
N ILE A 27 -3.45 10.62 6.01
CA ILE A 27 -2.35 10.08 5.24
C ILE A 27 -2.68 10.24 3.76
N GLU A 28 -1.84 10.97 3.02
CA GLU A 28 -1.97 11.07 1.57
C GLU A 28 -1.49 9.77 0.94
N PHE A 29 -2.23 9.30 -0.05
CA PHE A 29 -1.87 8.07 -0.74
C PHE A 29 -2.31 8.12 -2.20
N ARG A 30 -1.67 7.29 -3.01
CA ARG A 30 -2.05 7.07 -4.40
C ARG A 30 -2.76 5.73 -4.47
N ASP A 31 -4.02 5.76 -4.93
CA ASP A 31 -4.82 4.55 -5.11
C ASP A 31 -4.55 4.00 -6.52
N ARG A 32 -4.00 2.79 -6.58
CA ARG A 32 -3.71 2.12 -7.85
C ARG A 32 -4.50 0.83 -7.96
N ASP A 33 -5.47 0.85 -8.85
CA ASP A 33 -6.27 -0.33 -9.20
C ASP A 33 -5.37 -1.35 -9.88
N ILE A 34 -5.33 -2.57 -9.36
CA ILE A 34 -4.42 -3.62 -9.86
C ILE A 34 -4.70 -4.02 -11.31
N ASP A 35 -5.91 -3.79 -11.81
CA ASP A 35 -6.23 -4.08 -13.20
C ASP A 35 -5.61 -3.04 -14.14
N LYS A 36 -5.49 -1.79 -13.67
CA LYS A 36 -4.87 -0.71 -14.43
C LYS A 36 -3.35 -0.73 -14.32
N TYR A 37 -2.84 -1.15 -13.17
CA TYR A 37 -1.40 -1.18 -12.89
C TYR A 37 -0.89 -2.62 -12.77
N LYS A 38 -1.37 -3.48 -13.66
CA LYS A 38 -1.13 -4.92 -13.58
C LYS A 38 0.35 -5.28 -13.56
N LYS A 39 1.16 -4.67 -14.42
CA LYS A 39 2.59 -4.98 -14.48
C LYS A 39 3.30 -4.63 -13.17
N GLU A 40 2.98 -3.47 -12.61
CA GLU A 40 3.54 -3.04 -11.33
C GLU A 40 3.11 -3.97 -10.21
N TYR A 41 1.83 -4.33 -10.18
CA TYR A 41 1.31 -5.23 -9.16
C TYR A 41 1.89 -6.63 -9.28
N ASP A 42 2.09 -7.13 -10.49
CA ASP A 42 2.73 -8.44 -10.71
C ASP A 42 4.14 -8.48 -10.13
N MET A 43 4.88 -7.37 -10.24
CA MET A 43 6.19 -7.24 -9.62
C MET A 43 6.10 -7.26 -8.09
N PHE A 44 5.08 -6.61 -7.54
CA PHE A 44 4.81 -6.63 -6.10
C PHE A 44 4.53 -8.06 -5.62
N VAL A 45 3.68 -8.79 -6.34
CA VAL A 45 3.36 -10.19 -6.03
C VAL A 45 4.61 -11.05 -6.07
N GLU A 46 5.44 -10.88 -7.08
CA GLU A 46 6.68 -11.62 -7.20
C GLU A 46 7.63 -11.34 -6.03
N ALA A 47 7.73 -10.07 -5.63
CA ALA A 47 8.62 -9.66 -4.54
C ALA A 47 8.13 -10.12 -3.16
N THR A 48 6.82 -10.18 -2.94
CA THR A 48 6.24 -10.50 -1.63
C THR A 48 5.74 -11.94 -1.51
N GLY A 49 5.47 -12.60 -2.63
CA GLY A 49 4.81 -13.89 -2.63
C GLY A 49 3.35 -13.83 -2.21
N ASN A 50 2.71 -12.66 -2.33
CA ASN A 50 1.37 -12.42 -1.80
C ASN A 50 0.51 -11.70 -2.83
N GLU A 51 -0.68 -12.27 -3.15
CA GLU A 51 -1.60 -11.75 -4.14
C GLU A 51 -2.81 -11.03 -3.54
N TYR A 52 -2.83 -10.79 -2.25
CA TYR A 52 -3.97 -10.20 -1.59
C TYR A 52 -3.91 -8.68 -1.60
N VAL A 53 -5.09 -8.06 -1.69
CA VAL A 53 -5.27 -6.61 -1.56
C VAL A 53 -6.23 -6.35 -0.41
N PRO A 54 -6.18 -5.19 0.24
CA PRO A 54 -5.32 -4.02 -0.04
C PRO A 54 -3.87 -4.25 0.40
N ALA A 55 -2.94 -3.73 -0.39
CA ALA A 55 -1.51 -3.85 -0.11
C ALA A 55 -0.83 -2.50 -0.32
N PHE A 56 0.36 -2.32 0.24
CA PHE A 56 1.06 -1.03 0.20
C PHE A 56 2.46 -1.13 -0.37
N MET A 57 2.83 -0.09 -1.09
CA MET A 57 4.23 0.19 -1.38
C MET A 57 4.56 1.57 -0.80
N LEU A 58 5.51 1.60 0.12
CA LEU A 58 5.92 2.82 0.80
C LEU A 58 7.30 3.21 0.30
N MET A 59 7.48 4.48 -0.04
CA MET A 59 8.74 4.96 -0.58
C MET A 59 9.22 6.23 0.10
N LYS A 60 10.53 6.32 0.27
CA LYS A 60 11.20 7.57 0.66
C LYS A 60 11.92 8.10 -0.57
N LEU A 61 11.60 9.32 -0.95
CA LEU A 61 12.13 9.96 -2.13
C LEU A 61 12.99 11.16 -1.76
N GLU A 62 14.06 11.34 -2.51
CA GLU A 62 14.89 12.54 -2.44
C GLU A 62 15.08 13.07 -3.86
N GLY A 63 14.32 14.12 -4.20
CA GLY A 63 14.22 14.57 -5.58
C GLY A 63 13.58 13.47 -6.42
N GLU A 64 14.29 13.03 -7.47
CA GLU A 64 13.83 11.93 -8.34
C GLU A 64 14.41 10.57 -7.92
N THR A 65 15.19 10.53 -6.86
CA THR A 65 15.85 9.32 -6.40
C THR A 65 15.03 8.63 -5.31
N ILE A 66 14.81 7.33 -5.47
CA ILE A 66 14.16 6.51 -4.44
C ILE A 66 15.23 6.09 -3.44
N LYS A 67 15.09 6.53 -2.18
CA LYS A 67 16.05 6.22 -1.11
C LYS A 67 15.70 4.95 -0.34
N ASP A 68 14.43 4.61 -0.25
CA ASP A 68 13.98 3.43 0.47
C ASP A 68 12.62 2.99 -0.05
N VAL A 69 12.39 1.70 -0.06
CA VAL A 69 11.09 1.11 -0.45
C VAL A 69 10.74 0.03 0.57
N ARG A 70 9.49 0.05 1.02
CA ARG A 70 8.95 -1.01 1.88
C ARG A 70 7.64 -1.51 1.30
N LEU A 71 7.50 -2.82 1.22
CA LEU A 71 6.29 -3.48 0.75
C LEU A 71 5.54 -4.07 1.93
N LEU A 72 4.26 -3.75 2.06
CA LEU A 72 3.39 -4.31 3.10
C LEU A 72 2.29 -5.12 2.44
N ALA A 73 2.22 -6.39 2.78
CA ALA A 73 1.23 -7.31 2.23
C ALA A 73 0.33 -7.86 3.33
N PRO A 74 -0.97 -8.08 3.03
CA PRO A 74 -1.89 -8.67 3.99
C PRO A 74 -1.39 -10.04 4.47
N GLU A 75 -1.66 -10.34 5.73
CA GLU A 75 -1.27 -11.59 6.41
C GLU A 75 0.22 -11.73 6.68
N ARG A 76 1.07 -11.24 5.79
CA ARG A 76 2.51 -11.23 5.99
C ARG A 76 2.93 -10.11 6.95
N ASP A 77 2.40 -8.92 6.76
CA ASP A 77 2.82 -7.71 7.47
C ASP A 77 1.76 -7.14 8.41
N TYR A 78 0.49 -7.43 8.17
CA TYR A 78 -0.62 -6.98 9.02
C TYR A 78 -1.83 -7.89 8.84
N ASP A 79 -2.64 -8.01 9.89
CA ASP A 79 -3.84 -8.86 9.87
C ASP A 79 -5.13 -8.03 9.85
N ASP A 80 -5.07 -6.76 10.19
CA ASP A 80 -6.25 -5.88 10.18
C ASP A 80 -5.87 -4.47 9.74
N ILE A 81 -6.90 -3.65 9.55
CA ILE A 81 -6.74 -2.28 9.05
C ILE A 81 -5.99 -1.41 10.05
N HIS A 82 -6.29 -1.55 11.34
CA HIS A 82 -5.63 -0.76 12.37
C HIS A 82 -4.12 -1.02 12.37
N GLU A 83 -3.72 -2.28 12.32
CA GLU A 83 -2.31 -2.67 12.28
C GLU A 83 -1.63 -2.13 11.02
N ALA A 84 -2.31 -2.18 9.88
CA ALA A 84 -1.77 -1.66 8.63
C ALA A 84 -1.50 -0.15 8.75
N ILE A 85 -2.48 0.60 9.26
CA ILE A 85 -2.33 2.06 9.41
C ILE A 85 -1.20 2.40 10.37
N GLU A 86 -1.05 1.67 11.47
CA GLU A 86 0.07 1.88 12.40
C GLU A 86 1.42 1.66 11.72
N LYS A 87 1.55 0.62 10.90
CA LYS A 87 2.79 0.36 10.18
C LYS A 87 3.09 1.43 9.14
N VAL A 88 2.08 1.94 8.45
CA VAL A 88 2.26 3.05 7.51
C VAL A 88 2.72 4.30 8.26
N LYS A 89 2.08 4.64 9.38
CA LYS A 89 2.47 5.80 10.21
C LYS A 89 3.91 5.67 10.70
N ASN A 90 4.30 4.50 11.15
CA ASN A 90 5.65 4.27 11.66
C ASN A 90 6.71 4.44 10.58
N TYR A 91 6.35 4.20 9.33
CA TYR A 91 7.26 4.41 8.22
C TYR A 91 7.41 5.90 7.87
N LEU A 92 6.34 6.66 8.03
CA LEU A 92 6.31 8.09 7.68
C LEU A 92 7.01 9.00 8.76
#